data_778d8ee908f8939c59b113b430408f09
#
_entry.id   778d8ee908f8939c59b113b430408f09
#
_cell.length_a   1.000
_cell.length_b   1.000
_cell.length_c   1.000
_cell.angle_alpha   90.00
_cell.angle_beta   90.00
_cell.angle_gamma   90.00
#
_symmetry.space_group_name_H-M   'P 1'
#
loop_
_entity.id
_entity.type
_entity.pdbx_description
1 polymer ?
#
loop_
_entity_poly.entity_id
_entity_poly.type
_entity_poly.pdbx_seq_one_letter_code
_entity_poly.pdbx_strand_id
1 'polypeptide(L)'
;MLAPEGQNVTDQAEGLRRQRNPKPVKVLAVTGGKGGVGKTNICANLAIAMCMLGRRVMLLDADLGLANVDVLLGLQPSHSLADVVGGERRLQDIIVTGPAGVRVIPGASGLAEMANLTPAQHAGIIHAFSELTEDLDALLIDTAAGISDGVLRFCSAANEVLVVVCDEPTSITDAYALIKVLSTEHNVSRF
;
A
#
# COMPACT_ATOMS: atom_id res chain seq x y z
N MET A 1 43.51 -14.06 -37.41
CA MET A 1 43.61 -13.10 -36.29
C MET A 1 42.21 -12.93 -35.73
N LEU A 2 41.85 -13.75 -34.70
CA LEU A 2 40.55 -13.82 -34.10
C LEU A 2 40.56 -12.93 -32.84
N ALA A 3 39.64 -11.99 -32.76
CA ALA A 3 39.45 -11.14 -31.59
C ALA A 3 38.83 -11.97 -30.43
N PRO A 4 39.21 -11.73 -29.17
CA PRO A 4 38.62 -12.44 -28.04
C PRO A 4 37.23 -11.91 -27.73
N GLU A 5 36.29 -12.86 -27.61
CA GLU A 5 34.96 -12.61 -27.10
C GLU A 5 35.02 -12.09 -25.63
N GLY A 6 34.46 -10.90 -25.41
CA GLY A 6 34.35 -10.33 -24.10
C GLY A 6 33.36 -11.14 -23.28
N GLN A 7 33.86 -11.90 -22.31
CA GLN A 7 33.04 -12.53 -21.25
C GLN A 7 32.40 -11.41 -20.41
N ASN A 8 31.08 -11.31 -20.47
CA ASN A 8 30.29 -10.56 -19.52
C ASN A 8 30.44 -11.23 -18.14
N VAL A 9 31.41 -10.76 -17.37
CA VAL A 9 31.52 -11.12 -15.95
C VAL A 9 30.39 -10.40 -15.22
N THR A 10 29.24 -11.08 -15.15
CA THR A 10 28.19 -10.66 -14.21
C THR A 10 28.80 -10.65 -12.81
N ASP A 11 28.93 -9.45 -12.23
CA ASP A 11 29.53 -9.26 -10.91
C ASP A 11 28.72 -10.02 -9.86
N GLN A 12 29.19 -11.24 -9.52
CA GLN A 12 28.57 -12.06 -8.44
C GLN A 12 28.54 -11.32 -7.08
N ALA A 13 29.40 -10.32 -6.92
CA ALA A 13 29.42 -9.46 -5.75
C ALA A 13 28.23 -8.47 -5.72
N GLU A 14 27.60 -8.18 -6.85
CA GLU A 14 26.42 -7.31 -6.90
C GLU A 14 25.18 -7.98 -6.24
N GLY A 15 25.02 -9.29 -6.43
CA GLY A 15 24.00 -10.08 -5.72
C GLY A 15 24.24 -10.12 -4.21
N LEU A 16 25.49 -10.28 -3.78
CA LEU A 16 25.87 -10.27 -2.36
C LEU A 16 25.76 -8.86 -1.73
N ARG A 17 25.98 -7.78 -2.49
CA ARG A 17 25.79 -6.40 -2.02
C ARG A 17 24.31 -6.08 -1.83
N ARG A 18 23.41 -6.61 -2.67
CA ARG A 18 21.96 -6.46 -2.50
C ARG A 18 21.45 -7.18 -1.23
N GLN A 19 22.02 -8.34 -0.89
CA GLN A 19 21.69 -9.05 0.36
C GLN A 19 22.21 -8.36 1.63
N ARG A 20 23.25 -7.55 1.50
CA ARG A 20 23.92 -6.90 2.66
C ARG A 20 23.31 -5.56 3.10
N ASN A 21 22.49 -4.92 2.24
CA ASN A 21 21.79 -3.66 2.54
C ASN A 21 20.44 -3.66 1.81
N PRO A 22 19.41 -4.30 2.35
CA PRO A 22 18.07 -4.20 1.77
C PRO A 22 17.69 -2.71 1.78
N LYS A 23 17.38 -2.16 0.60
CA LYS A 23 16.83 -0.81 0.54
C LYS A 23 15.55 -0.81 1.36
N PRO A 24 15.34 0.17 2.25
CA PRO A 24 14.10 0.25 3.00
C PRO A 24 12.92 0.33 2.02
N VAL A 25 11.88 -0.44 2.30
CA VAL A 25 10.64 -0.40 1.51
C VAL A 25 10.03 0.98 1.61
N LYS A 26 9.69 1.57 0.47
CA LYS A 26 9.00 2.85 0.45
C LYS A 26 7.50 2.64 0.66
N VAL A 27 6.97 3.14 1.77
CA VAL A 27 5.54 3.08 2.09
C VAL A 27 4.87 4.37 1.65
N LEU A 28 3.87 4.27 0.76
CA LEU A 28 3.09 5.39 0.25
C LEU A 28 1.62 5.17 0.58
N ALA A 29 1.03 6.05 1.39
CA ALA A 29 -0.41 6.05 1.62
C ALA A 29 -1.10 6.94 0.59
N VAL A 30 -2.14 6.42 -0.08
CA VAL A 30 -3.00 7.17 -1.00
C VAL A 30 -4.32 7.44 -0.30
N THR A 31 -4.64 8.70 -0.10
CA THR A 31 -5.78 9.15 0.69
C THR A 31 -6.49 10.34 0.04
N GLY A 32 -7.56 10.82 0.65
CA GLY A 32 -8.28 12.02 0.24
C GLY A 32 -9.38 12.37 1.22
N GLY A 33 -9.68 13.64 1.36
CA GLY A 33 -10.69 14.12 2.29
C GLY A 33 -12.12 13.67 1.94
N LYS A 34 -12.40 13.41 0.66
CA LYS A 34 -13.76 13.11 0.14
C LYS A 34 -13.80 11.74 -0.55
N GLY A 35 -14.95 11.07 -0.46
CA GLY A 35 -15.25 9.85 -1.23
C GLY A 35 -15.41 10.14 -2.73
N GLY A 36 -15.13 9.14 -3.59
CA GLY A 36 -15.35 9.24 -5.03
C GLY A 36 -14.33 10.06 -5.83
N VAL A 37 -13.27 10.59 -5.20
CA VAL A 37 -12.22 11.37 -5.90
C VAL A 37 -11.23 10.53 -6.72
N GLY A 38 -11.37 9.21 -6.71
CA GLY A 38 -10.53 8.31 -7.51
C GLY A 38 -9.29 7.75 -6.81
N LYS A 39 -9.22 7.78 -5.47
CA LYS A 39 -8.09 7.25 -4.69
C LYS A 39 -7.67 5.85 -5.11
N THR A 40 -8.59 4.89 -5.05
CA THR A 40 -8.36 3.49 -5.42
C THR A 40 -7.86 3.34 -6.85
N ASN A 41 -8.46 4.08 -7.80
CA ASN A 41 -8.01 4.07 -9.20
C ASN A 41 -6.57 4.57 -9.32
N ILE A 42 -6.21 5.67 -8.66
CA ILE A 42 -4.86 6.23 -8.68
C ILE A 42 -3.89 5.24 -8.02
N CYS A 43 -4.24 4.70 -6.85
CA CYS A 43 -3.41 3.76 -6.11
C CYS A 43 -3.12 2.50 -6.93
N ALA A 44 -4.15 1.87 -7.49
CA ALA A 44 -4.03 0.66 -8.30
C ALA A 44 -3.21 0.89 -9.58
N ASN A 45 -3.50 1.97 -10.33
CA ASN A 45 -2.76 2.27 -11.55
C ASN A 45 -1.31 2.66 -11.27
N LEU A 46 -1.02 3.37 -10.18
CA LEU A 46 0.34 3.69 -9.75
C LEU A 46 1.11 2.41 -9.42
N ALA A 47 0.50 1.48 -8.67
CA ALA A 47 1.10 0.20 -8.33
C ALA A 47 1.44 -0.62 -9.59
N ILE A 48 0.50 -0.72 -10.53
CA ILE A 48 0.70 -1.41 -11.81
C ILE A 48 1.82 -0.75 -12.63
N ALA A 49 1.79 0.59 -12.76
CA ALA A 49 2.82 1.32 -13.50
C ALA A 49 4.22 1.10 -12.92
N MET A 50 4.34 1.09 -11.58
CA MET A 50 5.61 0.79 -10.92
C MET A 50 6.08 -0.65 -11.18
N CYS A 51 5.16 -1.63 -11.18
CA CYS A 51 5.48 -3.01 -11.57
C CYS A 51 5.95 -3.11 -13.03
N MET A 52 5.30 -2.40 -13.95
CA MET A 52 5.72 -2.33 -15.36
C MET A 52 7.12 -1.71 -15.53
N LEU A 53 7.56 -0.88 -14.60
CA LEU A 53 8.92 -0.34 -14.50
C LEU A 53 9.91 -1.26 -13.76
N GLY A 54 9.53 -2.52 -13.52
CA GLY A 54 10.37 -3.54 -12.89
C GLY A 54 10.50 -3.40 -11.37
N ARG A 55 9.59 -2.66 -10.70
CA ARG A 55 9.56 -2.56 -9.24
C ARG A 55 8.71 -3.69 -8.65
N ARG A 56 9.12 -4.18 -7.49
CA ARG A 56 8.34 -5.16 -6.71
C ARG A 56 7.42 -4.38 -5.79
N VAL A 57 6.14 -4.36 -6.13
CA VAL A 57 5.14 -3.53 -5.45
C VAL A 57 4.09 -4.40 -4.80
N MET A 58 3.70 -4.00 -3.59
CA MET A 58 2.53 -4.51 -2.89
C MET A 58 1.50 -3.41 -2.75
N LEU A 59 0.23 -3.75 -2.92
CA LEU A 59 -0.92 -2.88 -2.75
C LEU A 59 -1.79 -3.43 -1.63
N LEU A 60 -2.00 -2.64 -0.59
CA LEU A 60 -2.93 -2.92 0.48
C LEU A 60 -4.23 -2.17 0.26
N ASP A 61 -5.35 -2.88 0.23
CA ASP A 61 -6.67 -2.28 0.36
C ASP A 61 -6.99 -2.05 1.84
N ALA A 62 -6.81 -0.82 2.28
CA ALA A 62 -7.05 -0.37 3.65
C ALA A 62 -8.37 0.41 3.81
N ASP A 63 -9.25 0.41 2.80
CA ASP A 63 -10.66 0.77 2.97
C ASP A 63 -11.41 -0.42 3.57
N LEU A 64 -11.17 -0.67 4.86
CA LEU A 64 -11.55 -1.90 5.54
C LEU A 64 -13.08 -2.12 5.65
N GLY A 65 -13.88 -1.11 5.34
CA GLY A 65 -15.35 -1.23 5.32
C GLY A 65 -15.93 -1.44 3.93
N LEU A 66 -15.28 -0.90 2.90
CA LEU A 66 -15.75 -0.88 1.53
C LEU A 66 -14.60 -1.22 0.55
N ALA A 67 -13.81 -2.22 0.88
CA ALA A 67 -12.72 -2.71 0.04
C ALA A 67 -13.21 -3.03 -1.37
N ASN A 68 -12.47 -2.58 -2.39
CA ASN A 68 -12.87 -2.70 -3.79
C ASN A 68 -11.70 -2.79 -4.77
N VAL A 69 -10.46 -2.88 -4.29
CA VAL A 69 -9.27 -3.05 -5.14
C VAL A 69 -9.34 -4.36 -5.92
N ASP A 70 -9.79 -5.43 -5.29
CA ASP A 70 -9.97 -6.74 -5.92
C ASP A 70 -10.97 -6.67 -7.07
N VAL A 71 -12.12 -6.02 -6.87
CA VAL A 71 -13.15 -5.80 -7.91
C VAL A 71 -12.57 -4.97 -9.06
N LEU A 72 -11.86 -3.87 -8.75
CA LEU A 72 -11.24 -3.00 -9.75
C LEU A 72 -10.21 -3.74 -10.61
N LEU A 73 -9.46 -4.67 -10.02
CA LEU A 73 -8.41 -5.43 -10.69
C LEU A 73 -8.90 -6.77 -11.27
N GLY A 74 -10.19 -7.11 -11.10
CA GLY A 74 -10.79 -8.37 -11.57
C GLY A 74 -10.26 -9.59 -10.83
N LEU A 75 -9.85 -9.44 -9.56
CA LEU A 75 -9.33 -10.51 -8.72
C LEU A 75 -10.47 -11.21 -7.97
N GLN A 76 -10.24 -12.47 -7.60
CA GLN A 76 -11.17 -13.26 -6.80
C GLN A 76 -10.41 -13.88 -5.62
N PRO A 77 -10.09 -13.09 -4.58
CA PRO A 77 -9.39 -13.60 -3.41
C PRO A 77 -10.26 -14.58 -2.63
N SER A 78 -9.67 -15.70 -2.20
CA SER A 78 -10.37 -16.66 -1.33
C SER A 78 -10.33 -16.25 0.14
N HIS A 79 -9.42 -15.37 0.50
CA HIS A 79 -9.17 -14.85 1.86
C HIS A 79 -8.89 -13.37 1.80
N SER A 80 -9.12 -12.69 2.93
CA SER A 80 -8.98 -11.25 3.05
C SER A 80 -8.25 -10.86 4.34
N LEU A 81 -8.07 -9.58 4.56
CA LEU A 81 -7.48 -9.05 5.78
C LEU A 81 -8.31 -9.40 7.04
N ALA A 82 -9.62 -9.69 6.88
CA ALA A 82 -10.46 -10.15 7.99
C ALA A 82 -9.98 -11.48 8.56
N ASP A 83 -9.58 -12.43 7.72
CA ASP A 83 -9.07 -13.74 8.16
C ASP A 83 -7.75 -13.58 8.94
N VAL A 84 -6.96 -12.56 8.61
CA VAL A 84 -5.72 -12.24 9.33
C VAL A 84 -6.03 -11.63 10.70
N VAL A 85 -6.95 -10.68 10.75
CA VAL A 85 -7.39 -10.02 12.01
C VAL A 85 -8.05 -11.03 12.93
N GLY A 86 -8.81 -11.99 12.39
CA GLY A 86 -9.40 -13.12 13.11
C GLY A 86 -8.39 -14.17 13.58
N GLY A 87 -7.14 -14.11 13.13
CA GLY A 87 -6.10 -15.08 13.47
C GLY A 87 -6.20 -16.42 12.71
N GLU A 88 -7.05 -16.47 11.68
CA GLU A 88 -7.27 -17.71 10.89
C GLU A 88 -6.18 -17.92 9.84
N ARG A 89 -5.57 -16.83 9.35
CA ARG A 89 -4.57 -16.81 8.28
C ARG A 89 -3.43 -15.86 8.62
N ARG A 90 -2.24 -16.16 8.06
CA ARG A 90 -1.12 -15.21 8.08
C ARG A 90 -1.26 -14.26 6.90
N LEU A 91 -0.68 -13.07 7.01
CA LEU A 91 -0.75 -12.04 5.98
C LEU A 91 -0.23 -12.54 4.61
N GLN A 92 0.82 -13.35 4.60
CA GLN A 92 1.38 -13.94 3.38
C GLN A 92 0.44 -14.91 2.67
N ASP A 93 -0.49 -15.54 3.41
CA ASP A 93 -1.39 -16.57 2.87
C ASP A 93 -2.58 -15.97 2.11
N ILE A 94 -2.85 -14.66 2.28
CA ILE A 94 -3.95 -13.94 1.62
C ILE A 94 -3.51 -13.11 0.43
N ILE A 95 -2.20 -13.02 0.15
CA ILE A 95 -1.67 -12.22 -0.96
C ILE A 95 -2.09 -12.84 -2.29
N VAL A 96 -2.67 -12.04 -3.17
CA VAL A 96 -2.99 -12.41 -4.54
C VAL A 96 -2.15 -11.63 -5.54
N THR A 97 -1.85 -12.24 -6.69
CA THR A 97 -1.10 -11.57 -7.76
C THR A 97 -2.08 -10.95 -8.75
N GLY A 98 -1.95 -9.65 -8.95
CA GLY A 98 -2.73 -8.86 -9.89
C GLY A 98 -1.98 -8.56 -11.20
N PRO A 99 -2.54 -7.63 -12.01
CA PRO A 99 -1.95 -7.21 -13.28
C PRO A 99 -0.49 -6.76 -13.13
N ALA A 100 0.33 -7.02 -14.14
CA ALA A 100 1.77 -6.71 -14.17
C ALA A 100 2.58 -7.28 -12.99
N GLY A 101 2.02 -8.24 -12.23
CA GLY A 101 2.69 -8.86 -11.10
C GLY A 101 2.59 -8.07 -9.79
N VAL A 102 1.70 -7.08 -9.71
CA VAL A 102 1.43 -6.40 -8.43
C VAL A 102 0.89 -7.40 -7.41
N ARG A 103 1.47 -7.40 -6.21
CA ARG A 103 0.98 -8.21 -5.08
C ARG A 103 -0.11 -7.43 -4.35
N VAL A 104 -1.29 -8.00 -4.21
CA VAL A 104 -2.44 -7.33 -3.59
C VAL A 104 -2.81 -8.04 -2.29
N ILE A 105 -2.96 -7.28 -1.24
CA ILE A 105 -3.59 -7.73 0.01
C ILE A 105 -5.02 -7.21 -0.02
N PRO A 106 -6.00 -8.10 -0.21
CA PRO A 106 -7.40 -7.71 -0.29
C PRO A 106 -7.90 -7.26 1.09
N GLY A 107 -8.60 -6.12 1.11
CA GLY A 107 -9.37 -5.69 2.26
C GLY A 107 -10.58 -6.61 2.49
N ALA A 108 -11.37 -6.28 3.50
CA ALA A 108 -12.59 -7.03 3.80
C ALA A 108 -13.80 -6.14 3.54
N SER A 109 -14.60 -6.50 2.54
CA SER A 109 -15.83 -5.78 2.23
C SER A 109 -17.01 -6.29 3.05
N GLY A 110 -17.86 -5.35 3.51
CA GLY A 110 -19.15 -5.68 4.14
C GLY A 110 -19.08 -6.20 5.57
N LEU A 111 -17.92 -6.20 6.20
CA LEU A 111 -17.77 -6.58 7.60
C LEU A 111 -17.65 -5.32 8.48
N ALA A 112 -18.70 -5.01 9.23
CA ALA A 112 -18.75 -3.83 10.11
C ALA A 112 -17.62 -3.81 11.17
N GLU A 113 -17.13 -4.98 11.57
CA GLU A 113 -16.00 -5.14 12.49
C GLU A 113 -14.69 -4.59 11.91
N MET A 114 -14.48 -4.76 10.61
CA MET A 114 -13.29 -4.28 9.92
C MET A 114 -13.26 -2.74 9.80
N ALA A 115 -14.43 -2.10 9.76
CA ALA A 115 -14.51 -0.63 9.78
C ALA A 115 -14.16 -0.03 11.15
N ASN A 116 -14.16 -0.84 12.21
CA ASN A 116 -14.01 -0.40 13.60
C ASN A 116 -12.88 -1.14 14.34
N LEU A 117 -11.76 -1.40 13.65
CA LEU A 117 -10.61 -2.05 14.28
C LEU A 117 -10.10 -1.27 15.48
N THR A 118 -9.73 -1.99 16.51
CA THR A 118 -9.07 -1.43 17.70
C THR A 118 -7.66 -0.92 17.33
N PRO A 119 -7.09 0.00 18.13
CA PRO A 119 -5.69 0.43 17.95
C PRO A 119 -4.70 -0.72 17.94
N ALA A 120 -4.93 -1.78 18.74
CA ALA A 120 -4.08 -2.96 18.78
C ALA A 120 -4.15 -3.77 17.48
N GLN A 121 -5.34 -3.93 16.88
CA GLN A 121 -5.52 -4.61 15.60
C GLN A 121 -4.84 -3.85 14.45
N HIS A 122 -5.00 -2.52 14.39
CA HIS A 122 -4.27 -1.68 13.43
C HIS A 122 -2.74 -1.84 13.57
N ALA A 123 -2.24 -1.78 14.81
CA ALA A 123 -0.81 -1.98 15.07
C ALA A 123 -0.34 -3.38 14.66
N GLY A 124 -1.15 -4.41 14.90
CA GLY A 124 -0.89 -5.79 14.47
C GLY A 124 -0.78 -5.91 12.95
N ILE A 125 -1.69 -5.28 12.21
CA ILE A 125 -1.63 -5.24 10.74
C ILE A 125 -0.34 -4.55 10.28
N ILE A 126 -0.02 -3.37 10.81
CA ILE A 126 1.20 -2.63 10.46
C ILE A 126 2.46 -3.46 10.78
N HIS A 127 2.47 -4.15 11.93
CA HIS A 127 3.58 -5.02 12.31
C HIS A 127 3.72 -6.20 11.33
N ALA A 128 2.62 -6.88 10.96
CA ALA A 128 2.64 -7.99 10.02
C ALA A 128 3.20 -7.57 8.64
N PHE A 129 3.00 -6.32 8.22
CA PHE A 129 3.64 -5.77 7.03
C PHE A 129 5.15 -5.67 7.14
N SER A 130 5.69 -5.35 8.32
CA SER A 130 7.14 -5.25 8.52
C SER A 130 7.85 -6.59 8.31
N GLU A 131 7.16 -7.70 8.51
CA GLU A 131 7.68 -9.05 8.27
C GLU A 131 7.71 -9.45 6.79
N LEU A 132 6.88 -8.80 5.94
CA LEU A 132 6.79 -9.09 4.51
C LEU A 132 7.76 -8.29 3.62
N THR A 133 8.54 -7.38 4.22
CA THR A 133 9.28 -6.37 3.47
C THR A 133 10.58 -6.83 2.81
N GLU A 134 11.05 -8.06 3.06
CA GLU A 134 12.37 -8.52 2.58
C GLU A 134 12.51 -8.50 1.04
N ASP A 135 11.38 -8.50 0.31
CA ASP A 135 11.35 -8.56 -1.16
C ASP A 135 10.50 -7.47 -1.83
N LEU A 136 10.36 -6.30 -1.20
CA LEU A 136 9.58 -5.19 -1.74
C LEU A 136 10.46 -3.97 -2.04
N ASP A 137 10.11 -3.24 -3.11
CA ASP A 137 10.62 -1.90 -3.38
C ASP A 137 9.64 -0.84 -2.86
N ALA A 138 8.31 -1.13 -2.91
CA ALA A 138 7.27 -0.23 -2.42
C ALA A 138 6.03 -0.97 -1.89
N LEU A 139 5.40 -0.38 -0.87
CA LEU A 139 4.06 -0.71 -0.39
C LEU A 139 3.16 0.50 -0.62
N LEU A 140 2.11 0.34 -1.40
CA LEU A 140 1.04 1.32 -1.57
C LEU A 140 -0.14 0.94 -0.69
N ILE A 141 -0.71 1.92 0.01
CA ILE A 141 -1.85 1.73 0.91
C ILE A 141 -3.01 2.57 0.37
N ASP A 142 -4.05 1.93 -0.14
CA ASP A 142 -5.30 2.59 -0.52
C ASP A 142 -6.18 2.77 0.71
N THR A 143 -6.38 3.99 1.17
CA THR A 143 -7.14 4.26 2.39
C THR A 143 -8.57 4.70 2.09
N ALA A 144 -9.46 4.53 3.06
CA ALA A 144 -10.78 5.16 3.04
C ALA A 144 -10.68 6.69 2.93
N ALA A 145 -11.80 7.34 2.63
CA ALA A 145 -11.88 8.79 2.63
C ALA A 145 -12.03 9.36 4.05
N GLY A 146 -11.59 10.61 4.22
CA GLY A 146 -11.82 11.39 5.44
C GLY A 146 -10.71 11.28 6.48
N ILE A 147 -11.07 11.51 7.73
CA ILE A 147 -10.14 11.67 8.87
C ILE A 147 -10.43 10.67 10.00
N SER A 148 -10.93 9.46 9.65
CA SER A 148 -11.12 8.43 10.68
C SER A 148 -9.78 7.98 11.27
N ASP A 149 -9.80 7.44 12.47
CA ASP A 149 -8.60 6.92 13.16
C ASP A 149 -7.83 5.93 12.30
N GLY A 150 -8.52 5.06 11.56
CA GLY A 150 -7.88 4.10 10.64
C GLY A 150 -7.09 4.79 9.54
N VAL A 151 -7.68 5.79 8.87
CA VAL A 151 -7.00 6.58 7.83
C VAL A 151 -5.77 7.29 8.40
N LEU A 152 -5.93 7.98 9.54
CA LEU A 152 -4.85 8.72 10.17
C LEU A 152 -3.68 7.80 10.58
N ARG A 153 -3.98 6.59 11.10
CA ARG A 153 -2.94 5.61 11.47
C ARG A 153 -2.16 5.09 10.27
N PHE A 154 -2.83 4.71 9.18
CA PHE A 154 -2.15 4.27 7.97
C PHE A 154 -1.31 5.38 7.34
N CYS A 155 -1.85 6.61 7.26
CA CYS A 155 -1.10 7.76 6.76
C CYS A 155 0.12 8.09 7.63
N SER A 156 0.00 7.98 8.97
CA SER A 156 1.11 8.26 9.89
C SER A 156 2.21 7.20 9.85
N ALA A 157 1.86 5.95 9.50
CA ALA A 157 2.82 4.86 9.34
C ALA A 157 3.55 4.90 7.97
N ALA A 158 3.08 5.71 7.02
CA ALA A 158 3.67 5.81 5.70
C ALA A 158 4.90 6.76 5.68
N ASN A 159 5.79 6.56 4.70
CA ASN A 159 6.92 7.46 4.45
C ASN A 159 6.46 8.75 3.75
N GLU A 160 5.44 8.65 2.91
CA GLU A 160 4.84 9.76 2.14
C GLU A 160 3.35 9.53 2.01
N VAL A 161 2.60 10.63 1.92
CA VAL A 161 1.13 10.61 1.77
C VAL A 161 0.75 11.30 0.47
N LEU A 162 0.13 10.56 -0.45
CA LEU A 162 -0.46 11.10 -1.67
C LEU A 162 -1.92 11.49 -1.41
N VAL A 163 -2.21 12.78 -1.41
CA VAL A 163 -3.57 13.29 -1.20
C VAL A 163 -4.24 13.53 -2.55
N VAL A 164 -5.31 12.79 -2.83
CA VAL A 164 -6.09 12.92 -4.07
C VAL A 164 -7.17 13.97 -3.88
N VAL A 165 -7.18 14.97 -4.78
CA VAL A 165 -8.09 16.12 -4.75
C VAL A 165 -8.74 16.29 -6.11
N CYS A 166 -10.06 16.51 -6.15
CA CYS A 166 -10.78 16.96 -7.34
C CYS A 166 -10.88 18.48 -7.36
N ASP A 167 -11.06 19.06 -8.55
CA ASP A 167 -11.27 20.49 -8.75
C ASP A 167 -12.71 20.90 -8.35
N GLU A 168 -12.99 20.70 -7.05
CA GLU A 168 -14.25 21.07 -6.39
C GLU A 168 -13.96 21.76 -5.05
N PRO A 169 -14.63 22.85 -4.70
CA PRO A 169 -14.38 23.57 -3.43
C PRO A 169 -14.45 22.69 -2.20
N THR A 170 -15.41 21.76 -2.15
CA THR A 170 -15.56 20.81 -1.03
C THR A 170 -14.39 19.84 -0.95
N SER A 171 -13.92 19.29 -2.09
CA SER A 171 -12.79 18.37 -2.13
C SER A 171 -11.50 19.05 -1.66
N ILE A 172 -11.30 20.31 -2.06
CA ILE A 172 -10.14 21.12 -1.64
C ILE A 172 -10.19 21.39 -0.13
N THR A 173 -11.37 21.76 0.39
CA THR A 173 -11.57 22.00 1.83
C THR A 173 -11.32 20.76 2.66
N ASP A 174 -11.86 19.62 2.23
CA ASP A 174 -11.70 18.33 2.93
C ASP A 174 -10.24 17.87 2.89
N ALA A 175 -9.56 18.05 1.76
CA ALA A 175 -8.13 17.73 1.64
C ALA A 175 -7.28 18.63 2.54
N TYR A 176 -7.60 19.93 2.62
CA TYR A 176 -6.92 20.83 3.55
C TYR A 176 -7.10 20.41 5.00
N ALA A 177 -8.32 20.03 5.40
CA ALA A 177 -8.60 19.56 6.76
C ALA A 177 -7.78 18.30 7.08
N LEU A 178 -7.74 17.33 6.16
CA LEU A 178 -6.96 16.09 6.29
C LEU A 178 -5.46 16.39 6.44
N ILE A 179 -4.87 17.20 5.55
CA ILE A 179 -3.45 17.58 5.60
C ILE A 179 -3.14 18.29 6.92
N LYS A 180 -4.03 19.19 7.36
CA LYS A 180 -3.85 19.92 8.62
C LYS A 180 -3.78 18.95 9.80
N VAL A 181 -4.73 18.02 9.94
CA VAL A 181 -4.75 17.04 11.05
C VAL A 181 -3.51 16.17 11.00
N LEU A 182 -3.16 15.61 9.83
CA LEU A 182 -1.96 14.78 9.66
C LEU A 182 -0.68 15.53 10.03
N SER A 183 -0.57 16.80 9.64
CA SER A 183 0.60 17.61 9.91
C SER A 183 0.70 18.05 11.38
N THR A 184 -0.41 18.52 11.99
CA THR A 184 -0.37 19.11 13.33
C THR A 184 -0.47 18.09 14.45
N GLU A 185 -1.21 16.99 14.26
CA GLU A 185 -1.47 16.01 15.31
C GLU A 185 -0.67 14.71 15.14
N HIS A 186 -0.27 14.40 13.89
CA HIS A 186 0.44 13.15 13.58
C HIS A 186 1.86 13.35 13.04
N ASN A 187 2.38 14.59 12.98
CA ASN A 187 3.74 14.93 12.53
C ASN A 187 4.07 14.45 11.11
N VAL A 188 3.07 14.27 10.24
CA VAL A 188 3.30 13.96 8.83
C VAL A 188 3.78 15.23 8.13
N SER A 189 4.93 15.16 7.45
CA SER A 189 5.56 16.31 6.79
C SER A 189 5.80 16.12 5.30
N ARG A 190 5.49 14.93 4.75
CA ARG A 190 5.71 14.60 3.33
C ARG A 190 4.39 14.23 2.66
N PHE A 191 3.95 15.15 1.80
CA PHE A 191 2.74 15.04 1.00
C PHE A 191 3.07 15.15 -0.49
#